data_27d93fd9c419bdbe04d860c41ac0a425
#
_entry.id   27d93fd9c419bdbe04d860c41ac0a425
#
_cell.length_a   1.000
_cell.length_b   1.000
_cell.length_c   1.000
_cell.angle_alpha   90.00
_cell.angle_beta   90.00
_cell.angle_gamma   90.00
#
_symmetry.space_group_name_H-M   'P 1'
#
loop_
_entity.id
_entity.type
_entity.pdbx_description
1 polymer ?
#
loop_
_entity_poly.entity_id
_entity_poly.type
_entity_poly.pdbx_seq_one_letter_code
_entity_poly.pdbx_strand_id
1 'polypeptide(L)'
;GGGDDALAVPDRTRVALLAGLAGVAVGSGSLYAALIDRRLVITDATYEAARWISAYVDEHDVPYPESYVLSKWGRNRVYNYFVNGEAASYGYARRTYEDFLFSNDADSWHEEFADRVGFVVTRDLPHLGLISASTVQSTLHDRYGSATISNIGGVGHFRAVFATDDGARKVFRVVPGATISGPAPAETARVRLVADVSIPGPGAEFEYVRRATVTDGTFEVTVANPGTYRIGQGDATVEVSERAVRAGETVTLDS
;
A
#
# COMPACT_ATOMS: atom_id res chain seq x y z
N GLY A 1 71.71 38.15 12.84
CA GLY A 1 71.25 36.74 12.71
C GLY A 1 69.96 36.70 11.95
N GLY A 2 70.03 36.60 10.63
CA GLY A 2 68.84 36.34 9.81
C GLY A 2 68.61 34.84 9.76
N GLY A 3 67.49 34.42 10.23
CA GLY A 3 67.01 33.07 10.01
C GLY A 3 66.24 33.01 8.69
N ASP A 4 66.84 32.40 7.68
CA ASP A 4 66.17 32.00 6.45
C ASP A 4 65.25 30.85 6.79
N ASP A 5 64.00 31.13 7.04
CA ASP A 5 62.87 30.12 7.01
C ASP A 5 62.63 29.74 5.53
N ALA A 6 63.51 28.89 5.00
CA ALA A 6 63.30 28.25 3.74
C ALA A 6 62.05 27.35 3.88
N LEU A 7 60.94 27.73 3.29
CA LEU A 7 59.77 26.90 3.13
C LEU A 7 60.20 25.58 2.49
N ALA A 8 60.27 24.52 3.30
CA ALA A 8 60.62 23.19 2.85
C ALA A 8 59.60 22.74 1.82
N VAL A 9 60.01 22.61 0.55
CA VAL A 9 59.17 22.03 -0.51
C VAL A 9 58.80 20.60 -0.10
N PRO A 10 57.53 20.29 -0.02
CA PRO A 10 57.12 18.96 0.42
C PRO A 10 57.63 17.89 -0.55
N ASP A 11 58.20 16.82 -0.02
CA ASP A 11 58.63 15.68 -0.78
C ASP A 11 57.51 15.17 -1.70
N ARG A 12 57.84 14.85 -2.96
CA ARG A 12 56.90 14.37 -3.99
C ARG A 12 56.04 13.23 -3.48
N THR A 13 56.58 12.38 -2.60
CA THR A 13 55.84 11.29 -1.96
C THR A 13 54.73 11.79 -1.02
N ARG A 14 55.02 12.85 -0.24
CA ARG A 14 54.04 13.50 0.65
C ARG A 14 52.94 14.21 -0.13
N VAL A 15 53.29 14.88 -1.23
CA VAL A 15 52.32 15.51 -2.12
C VAL A 15 51.42 14.48 -2.80
N ALA A 16 52.00 13.37 -3.26
CA ALA A 16 51.22 12.26 -3.86
C ALA A 16 50.27 11.60 -2.84
N LEU A 17 50.73 11.42 -1.60
CA LEU A 17 49.92 10.87 -0.53
C LEU A 17 48.76 11.80 -0.13
N LEU A 18 49.02 13.10 -0.01
CA LEU A 18 47.98 14.09 0.27
C LEU A 18 46.99 14.22 -0.88
N ALA A 19 47.45 14.19 -2.13
CA ALA A 19 46.58 14.21 -3.31
C ALA A 19 45.73 12.94 -3.38
N GLY A 20 46.29 11.77 -3.06
CA GLY A 20 45.57 10.50 -2.99
C GLY A 20 44.49 10.52 -1.90
N LEU A 21 44.82 10.99 -0.69
CA LEU A 21 43.86 11.12 0.41
C LEU A 21 42.76 12.14 0.09
N ALA A 22 43.09 13.27 -0.53
CA ALA A 22 42.12 14.25 -0.98
C ALA A 22 41.20 13.68 -2.07
N GLY A 23 41.75 12.93 -3.02
CA GLY A 23 40.98 12.26 -4.07
C GLY A 23 39.99 11.20 -3.50
N VAL A 24 40.40 10.42 -2.52
CA VAL A 24 39.54 9.47 -1.81
C VAL A 24 38.44 10.19 -1.00
N ALA A 25 38.81 11.28 -0.30
CA ALA A 25 37.83 12.04 0.47
C ALA A 25 36.78 12.73 -0.42
N VAL A 26 37.19 13.32 -1.53
CA VAL A 26 36.26 13.94 -2.50
C VAL A 26 35.42 12.87 -3.20
N GLY A 27 36.01 11.76 -3.63
CA GLY A 27 35.33 10.67 -4.30
C GLY A 27 34.29 9.99 -3.40
N SER A 28 34.65 9.72 -2.13
CA SER A 28 33.71 9.14 -1.15
C SER A 28 32.63 10.12 -0.74
N GLY A 29 32.95 11.41 -0.62
CA GLY A 29 31.96 12.46 -0.33
C GLY A 29 30.93 12.62 -1.46
N SER A 30 31.38 12.59 -2.72
CA SER A 30 30.49 12.66 -3.89
C SER A 30 29.60 11.44 -4.02
N LEU A 31 30.14 10.24 -3.77
CA LEU A 31 29.35 9.00 -3.78
C LEU A 31 28.33 8.99 -2.62
N TYR A 32 28.73 9.44 -1.44
CA TYR A 32 27.86 9.54 -0.28
C TYR A 32 26.77 10.60 -0.48
N ALA A 33 27.07 11.75 -1.06
CA ALA A 33 26.10 12.77 -1.42
C ALA A 33 25.05 12.22 -2.43
N ALA A 34 25.50 11.51 -3.48
CA ALA A 34 24.61 10.91 -4.46
C ALA A 34 23.72 9.82 -3.85
N LEU A 35 24.21 9.07 -2.86
CA LEU A 35 23.41 8.09 -2.13
C LEU A 35 22.39 8.72 -1.19
N ILE A 36 22.73 9.85 -0.56
CA ILE A 36 21.82 10.63 0.28
C ILE A 36 20.75 11.30 -0.58
N ASP A 37 21.13 11.92 -1.70
CA ASP A 37 20.16 12.53 -2.62
C ASP A 37 19.10 11.55 -3.07
N ARG A 38 19.48 10.34 -3.47
CA ARG A 38 18.52 9.29 -3.83
C ARG A 38 17.57 8.89 -2.70
N ARG A 39 17.98 9.05 -1.43
CA ARG A 39 17.15 8.78 -0.26
C ARG A 39 16.24 9.95 0.12
N LEU A 40 16.67 11.18 -0.14
CA LEU A 40 15.94 12.39 0.22
C LEU A 40 14.94 12.81 -0.87
N VAL A 41 15.23 12.53 -2.14
CA VAL A 41 14.33 12.87 -3.25
C VAL A 41 13.01 12.10 -3.11
N ILE A 42 11.92 12.85 -3.10
CA ILE A 42 10.57 12.31 -3.22
C ILE A 42 10.40 11.88 -4.68
N THR A 43 10.13 10.60 -4.92
CA THR A 43 9.88 10.10 -6.28
C THR A 43 8.55 10.61 -6.80
N ASP A 44 8.42 10.76 -8.13
CA ASP A 44 7.20 11.19 -8.79
C ASP A 44 6.00 10.33 -8.36
N ALA A 45 6.15 9.01 -8.33
CA ALA A 45 5.12 8.09 -7.85
C ALA A 45 4.71 8.33 -6.38
N THR A 46 5.65 8.73 -5.50
CA THR A 46 5.30 9.08 -4.11
C THR A 46 4.52 10.39 -4.04
N TYR A 47 4.93 11.39 -4.83
CA TYR A 47 4.26 12.68 -4.90
C TYR A 47 2.86 12.56 -5.52
N GLU A 48 2.75 11.81 -6.61
CA GLU A 48 1.49 11.53 -7.30
C GLU A 48 0.47 10.87 -6.36
N ALA A 49 0.86 9.79 -5.68
CA ALA A 49 0.01 9.12 -4.71
C ALA A 49 -0.38 10.03 -3.52
N ALA A 50 0.56 10.83 -2.99
CA ALA A 50 0.28 11.77 -1.90
C ALA A 50 -0.71 12.85 -2.33
N ARG A 51 -0.52 13.42 -3.53
CA ARG A 51 -1.40 14.43 -4.10
C ARG A 51 -2.81 13.89 -4.34
N TRP A 52 -2.91 12.67 -4.89
CA TRP A 52 -4.20 12.03 -5.09
C TRP A 52 -4.95 11.84 -3.77
N ILE A 53 -4.27 11.31 -2.73
CA ILE A 53 -4.89 11.12 -1.40
C ILE A 53 -5.32 12.46 -0.80
N SER A 54 -4.48 13.51 -0.91
CA SER A 54 -4.83 14.85 -0.43
C SER A 54 -6.10 15.37 -1.10
N ALA A 55 -6.19 15.29 -2.42
CA ALA A 55 -7.37 15.70 -3.15
C ALA A 55 -8.62 14.90 -2.74
N TYR A 56 -8.47 13.58 -2.54
CA TYR A 56 -9.56 12.73 -2.07
C TYR A 56 -10.04 13.12 -0.66
N VAL A 57 -9.10 13.40 0.25
CA VAL A 57 -9.40 13.83 1.64
C VAL A 57 -10.14 15.17 1.64
N ASP A 58 -9.69 16.13 0.83
CA ASP A 58 -10.32 17.44 0.70
C ASP A 58 -11.72 17.34 0.08
N GLU A 59 -11.90 16.52 -0.97
CA GLU A 59 -13.20 16.35 -1.64
C GLU A 59 -14.25 15.67 -0.75
N HIS A 60 -13.81 14.79 0.16
CA HIS A 60 -14.71 13.99 1.00
C HIS A 60 -14.74 14.43 2.46
N ASP A 61 -14.10 15.56 2.81
CA ASP A 61 -14.00 16.10 4.17
C ASP A 61 -13.56 15.03 5.21
N VAL A 62 -12.52 14.23 4.87
CA VAL A 62 -12.06 13.14 5.74
C VAL A 62 -11.19 13.68 6.87
N PRO A 63 -11.67 13.69 8.14
CA PRO A 63 -10.91 14.24 9.25
C PRO A 63 -9.72 13.36 9.64
N TYR A 64 -8.78 13.93 10.41
CA TYR A 64 -7.79 13.14 11.14
C TYR A 64 -8.45 12.53 12.40
N PRO A 65 -8.20 11.26 12.76
CA PRO A 65 -7.18 10.35 12.21
C PRO A 65 -7.61 9.53 10.99
N GLU A 66 -8.84 9.59 10.53
CA GLU A 66 -9.35 8.82 9.38
C GLU A 66 -8.64 9.14 8.06
N SER A 67 -7.91 10.28 7.98
CA SER A 67 -7.03 10.64 6.86
C SER A 67 -5.59 10.16 7.03
N TYR A 68 -5.24 9.44 8.13
CA TYR A 68 -3.88 8.95 8.33
C TYR A 68 -3.48 7.94 7.27
N VAL A 69 -2.29 8.14 6.69
CA VAL A 69 -1.72 7.28 5.64
C VAL A 69 -0.66 6.37 6.23
N LEU A 70 -0.94 5.08 6.28
CA LEU A 70 0.03 4.04 6.64
C LEU A 70 0.88 3.70 5.41
N SER A 71 2.17 3.90 5.52
CA SER A 71 3.14 3.63 4.44
C SER A 71 4.50 3.28 5.03
N LYS A 72 5.47 2.88 4.19
CA LYS A 72 6.83 2.64 4.65
C LYS A 72 7.33 3.82 5.48
N TRP A 73 7.84 3.54 6.69
CA TRP A 73 8.19 4.55 7.70
C TRP A 73 9.07 5.70 7.17
N GLY A 74 10.03 5.41 6.28
CA GLY A 74 10.92 6.42 5.68
C GLY A 74 10.21 7.42 4.75
N ARG A 75 8.97 7.14 4.34
CA ARG A 75 8.12 8.01 3.50
C ARG A 75 6.81 8.40 4.19
N ASN A 76 6.50 7.81 5.33
CA ASN A 76 5.26 8.05 6.06
C ASN A 76 5.03 9.53 6.39
N ARG A 77 6.09 10.24 6.81
CA ARG A 77 6.02 11.69 7.07
C ARG A 77 5.63 12.50 5.84
N VAL A 78 6.12 12.10 4.66
CA VAL A 78 5.82 12.80 3.41
C VAL A 78 4.33 12.69 3.13
N TYR A 79 3.77 11.47 3.13
CA TYR A 79 2.35 11.28 2.89
C TYR A 79 1.48 12.07 3.88
N ASN A 80 1.72 11.91 5.18
CA ASN A 80 0.88 12.56 6.19
C ASN A 80 1.04 14.08 6.21
N TYR A 81 2.24 14.62 5.90
CA TYR A 81 2.42 16.05 5.74
C TYR A 81 1.57 16.63 4.61
N PHE A 82 1.54 15.97 3.45
CA PHE A 82 0.74 16.43 2.30
C PHE A 82 -0.76 16.22 2.48
N VAL A 83 -1.16 15.15 3.18
CA VAL A 83 -2.57 14.73 3.24
C VAL A 83 -3.32 15.42 4.39
N ASN A 84 -2.70 15.52 5.57
CA ASN A 84 -3.40 15.99 6.77
C ASN A 84 -2.57 16.94 7.65
N GLY A 85 -1.35 17.27 7.26
CA GLY A 85 -0.43 18.12 8.03
C GLY A 85 0.23 17.43 9.24
N GLU A 86 -0.11 16.17 9.53
CA GLU A 86 0.31 15.44 10.73
C GLU A 86 1.50 14.52 10.45
N ALA A 87 2.72 15.02 10.66
CA ALA A 87 3.94 14.26 10.38
C ALA A 87 4.52 13.50 11.61
N ALA A 88 3.91 13.62 12.78
CA ALA A 88 4.44 13.08 14.04
C ALA A 88 4.27 11.55 14.20
N SER A 89 3.25 10.97 13.58
CA SER A 89 2.85 9.56 13.79
C SER A 89 3.69 8.52 13.04
N TYR A 90 4.86 8.89 12.49
CA TYR A 90 5.73 7.97 11.75
C TYR A 90 6.24 6.77 12.60
N GLY A 91 6.28 6.93 13.92
CA GLY A 91 6.67 5.85 14.83
C GLY A 91 5.69 4.67 14.82
N TYR A 92 4.40 4.93 14.61
CA TYR A 92 3.39 3.90 14.40
C TYR A 92 3.66 3.14 13.10
N ALA A 93 3.83 3.84 11.97
CA ALA A 93 4.15 3.19 10.70
C ALA A 93 5.43 2.34 10.77
N ARG A 94 6.43 2.75 11.54
CA ARG A 94 7.66 1.98 11.72
C ARG A 94 7.44 0.62 12.39
N ARG A 95 6.49 0.53 13.31
CA ARG A 95 6.18 -0.72 14.03
C ARG A 95 5.19 -1.60 13.30
N THR A 96 4.26 -0.99 12.57
CA THR A 96 3.06 -1.66 12.09
C THR A 96 3.11 -2.02 10.61
N TYR A 97 3.72 -1.17 9.77
CA TYR A 97 3.62 -1.30 8.32
C TYR A 97 4.20 -2.61 7.76
N GLU A 98 5.39 -3.00 8.21
CA GLU A 98 6.03 -4.22 7.71
C GLU A 98 5.34 -5.48 8.29
N ASP A 99 4.94 -5.45 9.57
CA ASP A 99 4.21 -6.56 10.21
C ASP A 99 2.88 -6.80 9.50
N PHE A 100 2.14 -5.75 9.15
CA PHE A 100 0.92 -5.82 8.35
C PHE A 100 1.18 -6.43 6.97
N LEU A 101 2.13 -5.89 6.20
CA LEU A 101 2.36 -6.32 4.83
C LEU A 101 2.86 -7.75 4.70
N PHE A 102 3.62 -8.24 5.68
CA PHE A 102 4.14 -9.61 5.67
C PHE A 102 3.24 -10.60 6.40
N SER A 103 2.13 -10.16 7.00
CA SER A 103 1.10 -11.06 7.51
C SER A 103 0.37 -11.77 6.36
N ASN A 104 -0.38 -12.82 6.70
CA ASN A 104 -1.17 -13.61 5.73
C ASN A 104 -2.67 -13.30 5.80
N ASP A 105 -3.08 -12.48 6.74
CA ASP A 105 -4.49 -12.12 6.99
C ASP A 105 -4.60 -10.60 7.14
N ALA A 106 -5.07 -9.95 6.08
CA ALA A 106 -5.27 -8.50 6.07
C ALA A 106 -6.52 -8.11 6.86
N ASP A 107 -7.56 -8.94 6.83
CA ASP A 107 -8.84 -8.59 7.43
C ASP A 107 -8.75 -8.57 8.96
N SER A 108 -7.85 -9.35 9.58
CA SER A 108 -7.56 -9.28 11.02
C SER A 108 -6.97 -7.94 11.48
N TRP A 109 -6.35 -7.18 10.58
CA TRP A 109 -5.79 -5.86 10.88
C TRP A 109 -6.83 -4.74 10.82
N HIS A 110 -8.01 -5.02 10.27
CA HIS A 110 -9.05 -4.00 10.12
C HIS A 110 -9.47 -3.40 11.47
N GLU A 111 -9.64 -4.22 12.49
CA GLU A 111 -10.01 -3.74 13.84
C GLU A 111 -8.96 -2.80 14.43
N GLU A 112 -7.66 -3.09 14.22
CA GLU A 112 -6.57 -2.21 14.67
C GLU A 112 -6.52 -0.90 13.88
N PHE A 113 -6.91 -0.94 12.60
CA PHE A 113 -6.83 0.21 11.70
C PHE A 113 -8.07 1.10 11.72
N ALA A 114 -9.25 0.57 12.08
CA ALA A 114 -10.56 1.21 11.89
C ALA A 114 -10.63 2.66 12.43
N ASP A 115 -10.05 2.90 13.60
CA ASP A 115 -10.10 4.21 14.26
C ASP A 115 -8.83 5.06 14.01
N ARG A 116 -7.93 4.62 13.12
CA ARG A 116 -6.62 5.26 13.00
C ARG A 116 -6.08 5.38 11.60
N VAL A 117 -6.31 4.41 10.74
CA VAL A 117 -5.71 4.32 9.41
C VAL A 117 -6.79 4.48 8.36
N GLY A 118 -6.76 5.57 7.62
CA GLY A 118 -7.69 5.76 6.52
C GLY A 118 -7.18 5.21 5.20
N PHE A 119 -5.84 5.25 5.02
CA PHE A 119 -5.21 4.82 3.78
C PHE A 119 -3.98 3.97 4.03
N VAL A 120 -3.79 2.97 3.18
CA VAL A 120 -2.56 2.19 3.09
C VAL A 120 -1.94 2.42 1.73
N VAL A 121 -0.64 2.74 1.69
CA VAL A 121 0.11 2.85 0.44
C VAL A 121 1.11 1.71 0.34
N THR A 122 0.89 0.82 -0.63
CA THR A 122 1.84 -0.25 -0.98
C THR A 122 2.85 0.24 -2.01
N ARG A 123 3.93 -0.50 -2.17
CA ARG A 123 4.98 -0.21 -3.15
C ARG A 123 5.48 -1.48 -3.80
N ASP A 124 5.97 -1.36 -5.01
CA ASP A 124 6.72 -2.44 -5.64
C ASP A 124 7.96 -2.82 -4.81
N LEU A 125 8.23 -4.11 -4.68
CA LEU A 125 9.35 -4.70 -3.95
C LEU A 125 10.20 -5.60 -4.85
N PRO A 126 10.86 -5.05 -5.88
CA PRO A 126 11.48 -5.80 -6.97
C PRO A 126 12.60 -6.75 -6.52
N HIS A 127 13.13 -6.57 -5.31
CA HIS A 127 14.28 -7.31 -4.81
C HIS A 127 13.95 -8.41 -3.79
N LEU A 128 12.67 -8.58 -3.46
CA LEU A 128 12.22 -9.61 -2.53
C LEU A 128 11.56 -10.78 -3.28
N GLY A 129 12.25 -11.36 -4.26
CA GLY A 129 11.75 -12.48 -5.07
C GLY A 129 11.32 -13.74 -4.30
N LEU A 130 11.16 -13.64 -2.99
CA LEU A 130 10.67 -14.67 -2.07
C LEU A 130 9.45 -14.23 -1.27
N ILE A 131 8.77 -13.13 -1.65
CA ILE A 131 7.51 -12.78 -0.99
C ILE A 131 6.48 -13.85 -1.34
N SER A 132 6.00 -14.54 -0.32
CA SER A 132 4.94 -15.53 -0.52
C SER A 132 3.70 -14.89 -1.14
N ALA A 133 3.08 -15.56 -2.11
CA ALA A 133 1.82 -15.13 -2.70
C ALA A 133 0.67 -15.04 -1.67
N SER A 134 0.86 -15.53 -0.45
CA SER A 134 -0.08 -15.46 0.65
C SER A 134 0.02 -14.19 1.49
N THR A 135 1.06 -13.36 1.30
CA THR A 135 1.22 -12.14 2.10
C THR A 135 0.22 -11.06 1.70
N VAL A 136 -0.10 -10.19 2.65
CA VAL A 136 -0.90 -8.99 2.42
C VAL A 136 -0.28 -8.12 1.33
N GLN A 137 1.06 -7.95 1.33
CA GLN A 137 1.78 -7.22 0.29
C GLN A 137 1.42 -7.75 -1.12
N SER A 138 1.56 -9.06 -1.33
CA SER A 138 1.26 -9.66 -2.62
C SER A 138 -0.25 -9.59 -2.96
N THR A 139 -1.11 -9.76 -1.96
CA THR A 139 -2.57 -9.67 -2.17
C THR A 139 -2.99 -8.26 -2.54
N LEU A 140 -2.49 -7.24 -1.86
CA LEU A 140 -2.82 -5.84 -2.16
C LEU A 140 -2.09 -5.37 -3.41
N HIS A 141 -0.74 -5.41 -3.42
CA HIS A 141 0.04 -4.77 -4.47
C HIS A 141 -0.07 -5.47 -5.82
N ASP A 142 0.03 -6.81 -5.85
CA ASP A 142 0.03 -7.53 -7.13
C ASP A 142 -1.39 -7.77 -7.66
N ARG A 143 -2.41 -7.87 -6.76
CA ARG A 143 -3.75 -8.33 -7.10
C ARG A 143 -4.90 -7.41 -6.68
N TYR A 144 -4.61 -6.18 -6.24
CA TYR A 144 -5.61 -5.20 -5.82
C TYR A 144 -6.61 -5.73 -4.76
N GLY A 145 -6.14 -6.64 -3.90
CA GLY A 145 -6.98 -7.26 -2.87
C GLY A 145 -7.74 -8.52 -3.29
N SER A 146 -7.60 -8.96 -4.54
CA SER A 146 -8.31 -10.13 -5.07
C SER A 146 -7.76 -11.45 -4.55
N ALA A 147 -8.64 -12.43 -4.39
CA ALA A 147 -8.30 -13.82 -4.08
C ALA A 147 -7.54 -14.50 -5.22
N THR A 148 -6.64 -15.43 -4.87
CA THR A 148 -5.98 -16.30 -5.84
C THR A 148 -6.65 -17.66 -5.99
N ILE A 149 -6.16 -18.46 -6.95
CA ILE A 149 -6.62 -19.84 -7.17
C ILE A 149 -6.28 -20.73 -5.96
N SER A 150 -5.21 -20.45 -5.24
CA SER A 150 -4.72 -21.25 -4.12
C SER A 150 -5.06 -20.65 -2.76
N ASN A 151 -6.27 -20.90 -2.26
CA ASN A 151 -6.67 -20.70 -0.85
C ASN A 151 -6.63 -19.30 -0.22
N ILE A 152 -6.26 -18.26 -0.94
CA ILE A 152 -6.28 -16.90 -0.38
C ILE A 152 -7.66 -16.30 -0.65
N GLY A 153 -8.38 -15.94 0.43
CA GLY A 153 -9.77 -15.45 0.36
C GLY A 153 -9.94 -14.08 -0.32
N GLY A 154 -8.82 -13.36 -0.59
CA GLY A 154 -8.85 -11.93 -0.91
C GLY A 154 -9.07 -11.10 0.35
N VAL A 155 -9.21 -9.78 0.22
CA VAL A 155 -9.40 -8.85 1.36
C VAL A 155 -10.72 -8.13 1.29
N GLY A 156 -11.41 -8.00 2.42
CA GLY A 156 -12.75 -7.41 2.52
C GLY A 156 -12.78 -5.97 3.03
N HIS A 157 -11.67 -5.49 3.58
CA HIS A 157 -11.59 -4.19 4.26
C HIS A 157 -10.59 -3.19 3.64
N PHE A 158 -9.93 -3.59 2.56
CA PHE A 158 -8.93 -2.76 1.87
C PHE A 158 -9.32 -2.54 0.42
N ARG A 159 -9.99 -1.40 0.17
CA ARG A 159 -10.46 -1.02 -1.15
C ARG A 159 -9.35 -0.37 -1.95
N ALA A 160 -9.01 -0.90 -3.12
CA ALA A 160 -8.13 -0.23 -4.05
C ALA A 160 -8.82 1.04 -4.58
N VAL A 161 -8.14 2.20 -4.46
CA VAL A 161 -8.72 3.50 -4.85
C VAL A 161 -7.85 4.27 -5.84
N PHE A 162 -6.57 3.95 -5.93
CA PHE A 162 -5.66 4.59 -6.87
C PHE A 162 -4.41 3.73 -7.14
N ALA A 163 -3.85 3.86 -8.33
CA ALA A 163 -2.52 3.36 -8.68
C ALA A 163 -1.78 4.44 -9.48
N THR A 164 -0.46 4.55 -9.28
CA THR A 164 0.38 5.44 -10.08
C THR A 164 0.56 4.90 -11.50
N ASP A 165 0.89 5.77 -12.45
CA ASP A 165 1.04 5.43 -13.87
C ASP A 165 2.01 4.28 -14.12
N ASP A 166 3.08 4.20 -13.31
CA ASP A 166 4.08 3.13 -13.37
C ASP A 166 3.71 1.90 -12.52
N GLY A 167 2.56 1.91 -11.82
CA GLY A 167 2.14 0.87 -10.88
C GLY A 167 3.01 0.76 -9.63
N ALA A 168 4.03 1.61 -9.47
CA ALA A 168 4.98 1.53 -8.37
C ALA A 168 4.39 1.86 -7.00
N ARG A 169 3.23 2.54 -6.97
CA ARG A 169 2.44 2.81 -5.77
C ARG A 169 0.99 2.47 -6.02
N LYS A 170 0.37 1.81 -5.02
CA LYS A 170 -1.07 1.57 -4.99
C LYS A 170 -1.62 2.05 -3.66
N VAL A 171 -2.76 2.70 -3.72
CA VAL A 171 -3.45 3.28 -2.56
C VAL A 171 -4.70 2.49 -2.28
N PHE A 172 -4.85 2.11 -1.03
CA PHE A 172 -6.03 1.41 -0.52
C PHE A 172 -6.69 2.24 0.56
N ARG A 173 -8.00 2.40 0.47
CA ARG A 173 -8.81 2.94 1.57
C ARG A 173 -9.15 1.80 2.53
N VAL A 174 -8.98 2.04 3.82
CA VAL A 174 -9.53 1.17 4.86
C VAL A 174 -11.03 1.46 4.97
N VAL A 175 -11.85 0.44 4.83
CA VAL A 175 -13.31 0.55 4.81
C VAL A 175 -13.94 -0.53 5.70
N PRO A 176 -15.12 -0.28 6.28
CA PRO A 176 -15.88 -1.33 6.98
C PRO A 176 -16.20 -2.52 6.07
N GLY A 177 -16.35 -2.28 4.75
CA GLY A 177 -16.75 -3.30 3.79
C GLY A 177 -18.23 -3.65 3.89
N ALA A 178 -18.84 -4.10 2.80
CA ALA A 178 -20.20 -4.63 2.83
C ALA A 178 -20.17 -6.16 2.97
N THR A 179 -21.09 -6.71 3.74
CA THR A 179 -21.22 -8.17 3.87
C THR A 179 -22.27 -8.70 2.90
N ILE A 180 -21.87 -9.57 1.99
CA ILE A 180 -22.81 -10.30 1.12
C ILE A 180 -23.12 -11.64 1.77
N SER A 181 -24.40 -11.93 1.96
CA SER A 181 -24.87 -13.19 2.51
C SER A 181 -25.97 -13.79 1.66
N GLY A 182 -26.10 -15.12 1.65
CA GLY A 182 -27.14 -15.78 0.92
C GLY A 182 -27.03 -17.31 0.88
N PRO A 183 -27.99 -17.99 0.21
CA PRO A 183 -27.92 -19.42 0.00
C PRO A 183 -26.76 -19.77 -0.95
N ALA A 184 -26.04 -20.82 -0.64
CA ALA A 184 -25.00 -21.35 -1.51
C ALA A 184 -25.58 -22.30 -2.55
N PRO A 185 -24.97 -22.38 -3.76
CA PRO A 185 -25.28 -23.43 -4.71
C PRO A 185 -25.11 -24.82 -4.08
N ALA A 186 -25.98 -25.76 -4.46
CA ALA A 186 -25.98 -27.14 -3.91
C ALA A 186 -24.57 -27.77 -4.04
N GLU A 187 -24.18 -28.52 -3.03
CA GLU A 187 -22.91 -29.28 -2.97
C GLU A 187 -21.65 -28.47 -3.11
N THR A 188 -21.70 -27.15 -2.90
CA THR A 188 -20.55 -26.24 -3.02
C THR A 188 -19.94 -25.99 -1.65
N ALA A 189 -18.68 -26.33 -1.46
CA ALA A 189 -17.94 -26.02 -0.21
C ALA A 189 -17.44 -24.55 -0.14
N ARG A 190 -17.33 -23.90 -1.30
CA ARG A 190 -16.87 -22.50 -1.40
C ARG A 190 -17.58 -21.80 -2.54
N VAL A 191 -17.98 -20.57 -2.29
CA VAL A 191 -18.59 -19.68 -3.30
C VAL A 191 -17.55 -18.64 -3.74
N ARG A 192 -17.44 -18.43 -5.06
CA ARG A 192 -16.62 -17.37 -5.66
C ARG A 192 -17.52 -16.19 -6.00
N LEU A 193 -17.15 -15.00 -5.56
CA LEU A 193 -17.80 -13.74 -5.90
C LEU A 193 -16.85 -12.90 -6.73
N VAL A 194 -17.34 -12.28 -7.79
CA VAL A 194 -16.54 -11.50 -8.74
C VAL A 194 -17.23 -10.21 -9.10
N ALA A 195 -16.52 -9.11 -8.97
CA ALA A 195 -16.93 -7.81 -9.49
C ALA A 195 -15.86 -7.23 -10.40
N ASP A 196 -16.26 -6.55 -11.47
CA ASP A 196 -15.35 -5.78 -12.30
C ASP A 196 -15.19 -4.40 -11.66
N VAL A 197 -13.95 -4.02 -11.37
CA VAL A 197 -13.60 -2.79 -10.66
C VAL A 197 -12.69 -1.94 -11.53
N SER A 198 -13.03 -0.65 -11.64
CA SER A 198 -12.20 0.37 -12.26
C SER A 198 -11.81 1.41 -11.21
N ILE A 199 -10.52 1.76 -11.14
CA ILE A 199 -10.02 2.78 -10.23
C ILE A 199 -9.37 3.94 -11.01
N PRO A 200 -9.39 5.18 -10.47
CA PRO A 200 -8.68 6.31 -11.05
C PRO A 200 -7.18 6.07 -11.16
N GLY A 201 -6.56 6.70 -12.13
CA GLY A 201 -5.17 6.56 -12.51
C GLY A 201 -5.06 6.07 -13.94
N PRO A 202 -3.99 5.39 -14.34
CA PRO A 202 -3.82 4.93 -15.73
C PRO A 202 -4.76 3.78 -16.14
N GLY A 203 -5.98 3.79 -15.59
CA GLY A 203 -7.04 2.88 -16.02
C GLY A 203 -6.84 1.45 -15.52
N ALA A 204 -6.52 1.27 -14.26
CA ALA A 204 -6.50 -0.08 -13.70
C ALA A 204 -7.93 -0.63 -13.61
N GLU A 205 -8.26 -1.48 -14.57
CA GLU A 205 -9.45 -2.33 -14.55
C GLU A 205 -9.02 -3.73 -14.12
N PHE A 206 -9.71 -4.31 -13.16
CA PHE A 206 -9.40 -5.65 -12.67
C PHE A 206 -10.65 -6.37 -12.16
N GLU A 207 -10.61 -7.69 -12.22
CA GLU A 207 -11.59 -8.51 -11.51
C GLU A 207 -11.23 -8.56 -10.02
N TYR A 208 -12.12 -8.03 -9.18
CA TYR A 208 -12.03 -8.21 -7.75
C TYR A 208 -12.74 -9.50 -7.36
N VAL A 209 -11.99 -10.44 -6.79
CA VAL A 209 -12.46 -11.78 -6.46
C VAL A 209 -12.44 -12.00 -4.96
N ARG A 210 -13.57 -12.43 -4.42
CA ARG A 210 -13.67 -12.96 -3.05
C ARG A 210 -14.08 -14.43 -3.07
N ARG A 211 -13.74 -15.15 -2.01
CA ARG A 211 -14.18 -16.54 -1.79
C ARG A 211 -14.71 -16.70 -0.38
N ALA A 212 -15.91 -17.22 -0.29
CA ALA A 212 -16.57 -17.55 0.97
C ALA A 212 -16.58 -19.06 1.19
N THR A 213 -16.40 -19.49 2.42
CA THR A 213 -16.70 -20.87 2.84
C THR A 213 -18.20 -21.00 3.03
N VAL A 214 -18.76 -22.12 2.62
CA VAL A 214 -20.17 -22.44 2.83
C VAL A 214 -20.33 -23.16 4.17
N THR A 215 -21.25 -22.69 4.98
CA THR A 215 -21.60 -23.29 6.27
C THR A 215 -23.13 -23.43 6.30
N ASP A 216 -23.63 -24.63 6.55
CA ASP A 216 -25.07 -24.93 6.63
C ASP A 216 -25.88 -24.47 5.40
N GLY A 217 -25.29 -24.62 4.21
CA GLY A 217 -25.94 -24.24 2.94
C GLY A 217 -25.98 -22.73 2.67
N THR A 218 -25.33 -21.92 3.48
CA THR A 218 -25.24 -20.46 3.33
C THR A 218 -23.79 -20.00 3.25
N PHE A 219 -23.59 -18.82 2.71
CA PHE A 219 -22.27 -18.15 2.72
C PHE A 219 -22.40 -16.72 3.24
N GLU A 220 -21.30 -16.24 3.77
CA GLU A 220 -21.13 -14.85 4.17
C GLU A 220 -19.71 -14.39 3.82
N VAL A 221 -19.57 -13.18 3.25
CA VAL A 221 -18.28 -12.63 2.87
C VAL A 221 -18.30 -11.11 2.83
N THR A 222 -17.30 -10.49 3.45
CA THR A 222 -17.10 -9.05 3.35
C THR A 222 -16.39 -8.67 2.07
N VAL A 223 -16.85 -7.60 1.41
CA VAL A 223 -16.29 -7.06 0.17
C VAL A 223 -15.95 -5.58 0.33
N ALA A 224 -14.79 -5.18 -0.18
CA ALA A 224 -14.28 -3.82 -0.04
C ALA A 224 -14.74 -2.87 -1.16
N ASN A 225 -15.15 -3.40 -2.30
CA ASN A 225 -15.50 -2.60 -3.47
C ASN A 225 -17.00 -2.60 -3.71
N PRO A 226 -17.62 -1.44 -4.07
CA PRO A 226 -18.97 -1.42 -4.58
C PRO A 226 -19.00 -1.99 -6.00
N GLY A 227 -20.18 -2.39 -6.45
CA GLY A 227 -20.40 -2.93 -7.80
C GLY A 227 -21.34 -4.11 -7.84
N THR A 228 -21.53 -4.68 -9.01
CA THR A 228 -22.34 -5.86 -9.23
C THR A 228 -21.48 -7.10 -9.13
N TYR A 229 -21.77 -7.95 -8.15
CA TYR A 229 -21.08 -9.21 -7.91
C TYR A 229 -21.77 -10.38 -8.57
N ARG A 230 -21.06 -11.11 -9.41
CA ARG A 230 -21.47 -12.43 -9.94
C ARG A 230 -21.13 -13.51 -8.92
N ILE A 231 -22.05 -14.41 -8.62
CA ILE A 231 -21.94 -15.39 -7.55
C ILE A 231 -21.84 -16.81 -8.11
N GLY A 232 -20.76 -17.50 -7.77
CA GLY A 232 -20.53 -18.87 -8.23
C GLY A 232 -20.25 -18.95 -9.73
N GLN A 233 -20.86 -19.93 -10.39
CA GLN A 233 -20.80 -20.16 -11.84
C GLN A 233 -22.14 -19.87 -12.53
N GLY A 234 -23.17 -19.44 -11.79
CA GLY A 234 -24.50 -19.13 -12.31
C GLY A 234 -24.67 -17.65 -12.67
N ASP A 235 -25.91 -17.30 -13.02
CA ASP A 235 -26.31 -15.94 -13.37
C ASP A 235 -26.73 -15.11 -12.15
N ALA A 236 -26.59 -15.65 -10.93
CA ALA A 236 -26.92 -14.91 -9.71
C ALA A 236 -25.99 -13.71 -9.52
N THR A 237 -26.60 -12.56 -9.33
CA THR A 237 -25.88 -11.30 -9.10
C THR A 237 -26.44 -10.57 -7.89
N VAL A 238 -25.60 -9.77 -7.25
CA VAL A 238 -26.00 -8.86 -6.17
C VAL A 238 -25.30 -7.53 -6.36
N GLU A 239 -26.03 -6.44 -6.15
CA GLU A 239 -25.48 -5.09 -6.22
C GLU A 239 -25.08 -4.60 -4.83
N VAL A 240 -23.84 -4.15 -4.71
CA VAL A 240 -23.29 -3.55 -3.49
C VAL A 240 -23.07 -2.07 -3.76
N SER A 241 -23.77 -1.22 -3.01
CA SER A 241 -23.64 0.24 -3.14
C SER A 241 -22.41 0.76 -2.43
N GLU A 242 -21.94 1.95 -2.83
CA GLU A 242 -20.90 2.71 -2.13
C GLU A 242 -21.25 2.91 -0.65
N ARG A 243 -22.52 3.21 -0.37
CA ARG A 243 -23.04 3.41 0.99
C ARG A 243 -22.90 2.12 1.80
N ALA A 244 -23.26 0.96 1.23
CA ALA A 244 -23.17 -0.32 1.92
C ALA A 244 -21.72 -0.63 2.34
N VAL A 245 -20.74 -0.35 1.47
CA VAL A 245 -19.31 -0.53 1.79
C VAL A 245 -18.86 0.42 2.91
N ARG A 246 -19.30 1.67 2.88
CA ARG A 246 -18.93 2.66 3.91
C ARG A 246 -19.58 2.42 5.26
N ALA A 247 -20.80 1.88 5.27
CA ALA A 247 -21.57 1.68 6.49
C ALA A 247 -21.43 0.26 7.06
N GLY A 248 -20.73 -0.65 6.38
CA GLY A 248 -20.64 -2.05 6.81
C GLY A 248 -21.98 -2.79 6.71
N GLU A 249 -22.83 -2.42 5.73
CA GLU A 249 -24.19 -2.99 5.61
C GLU A 249 -24.13 -4.42 5.09
N THR A 250 -25.10 -5.23 5.53
CA THR A 250 -25.32 -6.55 4.95
C THR A 250 -26.27 -6.46 3.77
N VAL A 251 -25.86 -7.06 2.65
CA VAL A 251 -26.63 -7.18 1.42
C VAL A 251 -26.97 -8.67 1.22
N THR A 252 -28.24 -9.00 1.21
CA THR A 252 -28.70 -10.39 1.10
C THR A 252 -29.02 -10.72 -0.35
N LEU A 253 -28.57 -11.89 -0.80
CA LEU A 253 -28.98 -12.47 -2.08
C LEU A 253 -30.40 -13.02 -1.95
N ASP A 254 -31.34 -12.45 -2.70
CA ASP A 254 -32.69 -12.97 -2.80
C ASP A 254 -32.67 -14.32 -3.55
N SER A 255 -33.50 -15.28 -3.04
CA SER A 255 -33.58 -16.66 -3.52
C SER A 255 -34.29 -16.74 -4.86
#